data_8ddf0b56371672238bb121a7d0e47095
#
_entry.id   8ddf0b56371672238bb121a7d0e47095
#
_cell.length_a   1.000
_cell.length_b   1.000
_cell.length_c   1.000
_cell.angle_alpha   90.00
_cell.angle_beta   90.00
_cell.angle_gamma   90.00
#
_symmetry.space_group_name_H-M   'P 1'
#
loop_
_entity.id
_entity.type
_entity.pdbx_description
1 polymer ?
#
loop_
_entity_poly.entity_id
_entity_poly.type
_entity_poly.pdbx_seq_one_letter_code
_entity_poly.pdbx_strand_id
1 'polypeptide(L)'
;MTDLLIEKSVARYRQILLLIRPSPSVCDKATLTLQGAAPVAEVDSRYLSFSVDISVLAGGFWWEGTNDSRRGLGTLRIPPLKLTSAKLDRLVDLLGPAYLRIGGSEADKIHYFDNPDGDPDALVLTKPQWDELHAFLQRNDLKLIFTCKYGLFKREHHGRWQGTELQGLLDYSKEQAYRIDVFELGNELNAYWAFHGVMSQPRAINLARDYNRFYRVIRRDFPDAKISGPGSAFWPKLGETVRPISNITPRFLCNLDFKLDIVDWHYYPFQSDRSPVRTRSARLHHLVDPKSFEYFRLYSQRLNALRDRFQPQAAVWTGETGSAQCGGQPELSDRWVSTFWWADQLGMGARMGQQVMVRQSLIGGDYGMIARLTLKPRPDYWLSWLWGQLMGNKVFAIDSSSPHIRCYLHSAREGEGKTLLLINLAEHRVQVDLEESLLASIRGGYEMTAKTLSSRRVRLNGKKLRFNGGRVALEHFEPASFTSQLPPYSVGFWQCDPIAK
;
A
#
# COMPACT_ATOMS: atom_id res chain seq x y z
N MET A 1 -35.82 11.71 7.11
CA MET A 1 -35.56 12.52 5.89
C MET A 1 -35.12 13.94 6.23
N THR A 2 -35.61 14.54 7.30
CA THR A 2 -35.28 15.91 7.79
C THR A 2 -33.86 16.02 8.32
N ASP A 3 -33.37 15.04 9.09
CA ASP A 3 -32.02 15.10 9.70
C ASP A 3 -30.87 14.98 8.67
N LEU A 4 -31.10 14.22 7.61
CA LEU A 4 -30.11 14.05 6.52
C LEU A 4 -29.94 15.31 5.65
N LEU A 5 -31.02 16.12 5.56
CA LEU A 5 -31.00 17.40 4.86
C LEU A 5 -30.35 18.49 5.71
N ILE A 6 -30.49 18.42 7.03
CA ILE A 6 -29.85 19.34 7.97
C ILE A 6 -28.36 19.09 8.01
N GLU A 7 -27.88 17.82 8.08
CA GLU A 7 -26.48 17.51 8.04
C GLU A 7 -25.80 17.92 6.72
N LYS A 8 -26.46 17.70 5.58
CA LYS A 8 -25.96 18.15 4.28
C LYS A 8 -25.90 19.68 4.17
N SER A 9 -26.86 20.39 4.73
CA SER A 9 -26.84 21.85 4.79
C SER A 9 -25.75 22.38 5.70
N VAL A 10 -25.56 21.80 6.88
CA VAL A 10 -24.47 22.19 7.82
C VAL A 10 -23.11 21.91 7.23
N ALA A 11 -22.92 20.79 6.55
CA ALA A 11 -21.68 20.49 5.86
C ALA A 11 -21.39 21.47 4.71
N ARG A 12 -22.42 21.84 3.94
CA ARG A 12 -22.32 22.86 2.88
C ARG A 12 -22.06 24.26 3.43
N TYR A 13 -22.68 24.63 4.54
CA TYR A 13 -22.46 25.92 5.21
C TYR A 13 -21.03 26.01 5.79
N ARG A 14 -20.50 24.93 6.38
CA ARG A 14 -19.10 24.87 6.82
C ARG A 14 -18.11 24.97 5.66
N GLN A 15 -18.42 24.39 4.50
CA GLN A 15 -17.59 24.56 3.30
C GLN A 15 -17.61 26.00 2.75
N ILE A 16 -18.76 26.68 2.83
CA ILE A 16 -18.88 28.09 2.39
C ILE A 16 -18.19 29.03 3.38
N LEU A 17 -18.26 28.77 4.70
CA LEU A 17 -17.54 29.54 5.71
C LEU A 17 -16.01 29.38 5.61
N LEU A 18 -15.51 28.21 5.17
CA LEU A 18 -14.08 28.01 4.88
C LEU A 18 -13.60 28.78 3.65
N LEU A 19 -14.49 29.14 2.73
CA LEU A 19 -14.20 29.98 1.55
C LEU A 19 -14.13 31.48 1.86
N ILE A 20 -14.69 31.92 2.99
CA ILE A 20 -14.84 33.34 3.36
C ILE A 20 -13.83 33.77 4.46
N ARG A 21 -13.13 32.84 5.09
CA ARG A 21 -12.07 33.21 6.03
C ARG A 21 -10.89 33.80 5.28
N PRO A 22 -10.46 35.05 5.57
CA PRO A 22 -9.17 35.53 5.12
C PRO A 22 -8.11 34.58 5.67
N SER A 23 -7.17 34.17 4.82
CA SER A 23 -6.03 33.34 5.24
C SER A 23 -5.40 33.98 6.47
N PRO A 24 -5.28 33.26 7.60
CA PRO A 24 -4.56 33.81 8.73
C PRO A 24 -3.13 34.16 8.29
N SER A 25 -2.69 35.35 8.62
CA SER A 25 -1.33 35.84 8.38
C SER A 25 -0.28 35.16 9.27
N VAL A 26 -0.67 34.18 10.05
CA VAL A 26 0.24 33.42 10.93
C VAL A 26 0.84 32.28 10.09
N CYS A 27 2.06 32.48 9.66
CA CYS A 27 2.89 31.47 9.03
C CYS A 27 3.52 30.64 10.14
N ASP A 28 3.05 29.39 10.31
CA ASP A 28 3.78 28.44 11.15
C ASP A 28 5.15 28.19 10.54
N LYS A 29 6.15 28.04 11.41
CA LYS A 29 7.52 27.81 11.03
C LYS A 29 7.94 26.41 11.37
N ALA A 30 8.61 25.71 10.45
CA ALA A 30 9.21 24.41 10.66
C ALA A 30 10.69 24.45 10.32
N THR A 31 11.54 23.96 11.21
CA THR A 31 12.97 23.78 10.96
C THR A 31 13.21 22.32 10.59
N LEU A 32 13.93 22.09 9.49
CA LEU A 32 14.36 20.78 9.05
C LEU A 32 15.84 20.57 9.34
N THR A 33 16.15 19.48 10.06
CA THR A 33 17.51 19.17 10.49
C THR A 33 17.95 17.82 9.93
N LEU A 34 19.07 17.81 9.22
CA LEU A 34 19.70 16.59 8.71
C LEU A 34 20.43 15.87 9.86
N GLN A 35 20.16 14.59 10.04
CA GLN A 35 20.73 13.76 11.12
C GLN A 35 21.95 12.96 10.65
N GLY A 36 22.90 13.64 9.98
CA GLY A 36 24.14 13.05 9.49
C GLY A 36 24.14 12.79 7.97
N ALA A 37 25.31 12.50 7.43
CA ALA A 37 25.55 12.34 6.00
C ALA A 37 25.38 10.91 5.50
N ALA A 38 25.48 9.91 6.37
CA ALA A 38 25.35 8.50 6.00
C ALA A 38 23.88 8.07 5.82
N PRO A 39 23.58 7.16 4.88
CA PRO A 39 22.25 6.58 4.78
C PRO A 39 21.93 5.74 6.02
N VAL A 40 20.70 5.87 6.52
CA VAL A 40 20.18 5.10 7.66
C VAL A 40 19.49 3.81 7.25
N ALA A 41 19.11 3.71 5.98
CA ALA A 41 18.52 2.51 5.37
C ALA A 41 18.78 2.51 3.87
N GLU A 42 18.64 1.32 3.28
CA GLU A 42 18.56 1.12 1.84
C GLU A 42 17.36 0.23 1.54
N VAL A 43 16.54 0.60 0.57
CA VAL A 43 15.34 -0.12 0.18
C VAL A 43 15.53 -0.86 -1.14
N ASP A 44 14.69 -1.86 -1.41
CA ASP A 44 14.72 -2.61 -2.68
C ASP A 44 14.49 -1.66 -3.88
N SER A 45 15.09 -1.97 -5.02
CA SER A 45 14.85 -1.23 -6.27
C SER A 45 13.39 -1.24 -6.72
N ARG A 46 12.60 -2.23 -6.25
CA ARG A 46 11.16 -2.39 -6.42
C ARG A 46 10.39 -2.00 -5.15
N TYR A 47 10.92 -1.06 -4.37
CA TYR A 47 10.33 -0.60 -3.11
C TYR A 47 8.86 -0.22 -3.25
N LEU A 48 8.55 0.58 -4.25
CA LEU A 48 7.18 0.92 -4.63
C LEU A 48 6.58 -0.25 -5.42
N SER A 49 5.66 -0.97 -4.80
CA SER A 49 5.01 -2.15 -5.35
C SER A 49 3.50 -2.08 -5.17
N PHE A 50 2.77 -2.99 -5.78
CA PHE A 50 1.31 -2.93 -5.84
C PHE A 50 0.69 -4.29 -5.62
N SER A 51 -0.62 -4.28 -5.30
CA SER A 51 -1.44 -5.49 -5.30
C SER A 51 -2.66 -5.36 -6.21
N VAL A 52 -3.17 -6.48 -6.63
CA VAL A 52 -4.51 -6.66 -7.17
C VAL A 52 -5.17 -7.77 -6.37
N ASP A 53 -6.36 -7.49 -5.82
CA ASP A 53 -7.09 -8.52 -5.09
C ASP A 53 -7.48 -9.67 -6.02
N ILE A 54 -7.42 -10.89 -5.51
CA ILE A 54 -7.74 -12.09 -6.29
C ILE A 54 -9.17 -12.06 -6.83
N SER A 55 -10.13 -11.46 -6.09
CA SER A 55 -11.49 -11.26 -6.58
C SER A 55 -11.58 -10.29 -7.75
N VAL A 56 -10.64 -9.34 -7.84
CA VAL A 56 -10.55 -8.44 -8.99
C VAL A 56 -9.93 -9.15 -10.19
N LEU A 57 -8.93 -9.98 -9.95
CA LEU A 57 -8.27 -10.76 -11.01
C LEU A 57 -9.21 -11.82 -11.60
N ALA A 58 -9.76 -12.68 -10.75
CA ALA A 58 -10.55 -13.85 -11.18
C ALA A 58 -12.02 -13.52 -11.46
N GLY A 59 -12.48 -12.35 -11.01
CA GLY A 59 -13.91 -12.01 -10.98
C GLY A 59 -14.58 -12.59 -9.74
N GLY A 60 -15.47 -11.84 -9.12
CA GLY A 60 -16.13 -12.29 -7.90
C GLY A 60 -16.75 -11.15 -7.14
N PHE A 61 -17.01 -11.35 -5.85
CA PHE A 61 -17.58 -10.31 -5.00
C PHE A 61 -16.50 -9.34 -4.53
N TRP A 62 -16.77 -8.03 -4.66
CA TRP A 62 -15.82 -6.99 -4.37
C TRP A 62 -16.43 -5.73 -3.75
N TRP A 63 -15.63 -4.96 -3.03
CA TRP A 63 -16.00 -3.69 -2.41
C TRP A 63 -15.70 -2.51 -3.34
N GLU A 64 -16.66 -2.05 -4.11
CA GLU A 64 -16.52 -0.88 -4.96
C GLU A 64 -17.86 -0.17 -5.11
N GLY A 65 -17.88 1.16 -4.97
CA GLY A 65 -19.03 1.99 -5.30
C GLY A 65 -20.27 1.81 -4.42
N THR A 66 -20.23 1.02 -3.36
CA THR A 66 -21.36 0.84 -2.44
C THR A 66 -21.06 1.44 -1.07
N ASN A 67 -22.03 2.15 -0.51
CA ASN A 67 -22.01 2.69 0.85
C ASN A 67 -22.81 1.83 1.84
N ASP A 68 -23.34 0.68 1.42
CA ASP A 68 -24.15 -0.18 2.28
C ASP A 68 -23.27 -0.97 3.24
N SER A 69 -23.00 -0.39 4.42
CA SER A 69 -22.22 -1.01 5.49
C SER A 69 -22.86 -2.27 6.06
N ARG A 70 -24.19 -2.48 5.87
CA ARG A 70 -24.91 -3.64 6.42
C ARG A 70 -24.67 -4.91 5.64
N ARG A 71 -24.25 -4.80 4.39
CA ARG A 71 -24.00 -5.93 3.51
C ARG A 71 -22.57 -6.52 3.63
N GLY A 72 -21.73 -5.94 4.49
CA GLY A 72 -20.41 -6.49 4.80
C GLY A 72 -19.50 -6.63 3.59
N LEU A 73 -18.87 -7.75 3.50
CA LEU A 73 -17.82 -8.09 2.57
C LEU A 73 -18.36 -8.27 1.15
N GLY A 74 -17.92 -7.39 0.21
CA GLY A 74 -18.01 -7.59 -1.23
C GLY A 74 -19.38 -7.99 -1.76
N THR A 75 -20.33 -7.05 -1.86
CA THR A 75 -21.68 -7.35 -2.37
C THR A 75 -21.83 -7.12 -3.86
N LEU A 76 -20.86 -6.44 -4.49
CA LEU A 76 -20.85 -6.20 -5.92
C LEU A 76 -20.10 -7.32 -6.63
N ARG A 77 -20.79 -8.12 -7.44
CA ARG A 77 -20.11 -9.08 -8.32
C ARG A 77 -19.51 -8.34 -9.50
N ILE A 78 -18.20 -8.48 -9.68
CA ILE A 78 -17.46 -7.85 -10.77
C ILE A 78 -16.92 -8.91 -11.74
N PRO A 79 -16.80 -8.59 -13.04
CA PRO A 79 -16.15 -9.48 -13.99
C PRO A 79 -14.63 -9.53 -13.76
N PRO A 80 -13.95 -10.57 -14.25
CA PRO A 80 -12.50 -10.69 -14.23
C PRO A 80 -11.81 -9.45 -14.84
N LEU A 81 -10.68 -9.08 -14.26
CA LEU A 81 -9.84 -8.00 -14.78
C LEU A 81 -9.19 -8.44 -16.11
N LYS A 82 -9.37 -7.66 -17.16
CA LYS A 82 -8.69 -7.87 -18.44
C LYS A 82 -7.28 -7.29 -18.38
N LEU A 83 -6.27 -8.15 -18.30
CA LEU A 83 -4.86 -7.76 -18.27
C LEU A 83 -4.25 -7.53 -19.67
N THR A 84 -5.01 -7.81 -20.74
CA THR A 84 -4.60 -7.57 -22.14
C THR A 84 -4.77 -6.12 -22.61
N SER A 85 -5.08 -5.19 -21.70
CA SER A 85 -5.31 -3.80 -22.03
C SER A 85 -4.00 -3.02 -22.23
N ALA A 86 -3.70 -2.62 -23.46
CA ALA A 86 -2.54 -1.77 -23.79
C ALA A 86 -2.54 -0.42 -23.03
N LYS A 87 -3.70 0.07 -22.59
CA LYS A 87 -3.79 1.25 -21.73
C LYS A 87 -3.32 0.95 -20.32
N LEU A 88 -3.66 -0.23 -19.79
CA LEU A 88 -3.20 -0.67 -18.47
C LEU A 88 -1.69 -0.92 -18.49
N ASP A 89 -1.17 -1.60 -19.54
CA ASP A 89 0.27 -1.80 -19.69
C ASP A 89 1.03 -0.48 -19.63
N ARG A 90 0.60 0.55 -20.39
CA ARG A 90 1.24 1.88 -20.35
C ARG A 90 1.17 2.57 -18.99
N LEU A 91 0.08 2.37 -18.25
CA LEU A 91 -0.06 2.93 -16.91
C LEU A 91 0.85 2.23 -15.91
N VAL A 92 1.08 0.93 -16.07
CA VAL A 92 1.98 0.17 -15.20
C VAL A 92 3.43 0.48 -15.53
N ASP A 93 3.79 0.53 -16.81
CA ASP A 93 5.14 0.88 -17.29
C ASP A 93 5.61 2.24 -16.71
N LEU A 94 4.72 3.23 -16.64
CA LEU A 94 5.02 4.55 -16.03
C LEU A 94 5.37 4.49 -14.53
N LEU A 95 4.90 3.47 -13.82
CA LEU A 95 5.21 3.30 -12.38
C LEU A 95 6.58 2.65 -12.16
N GLY A 96 7.15 2.06 -13.20
CA GLY A 96 8.44 1.37 -13.18
C GLY A 96 8.37 -0.06 -12.65
N PRO A 97 9.55 -0.72 -12.55
CA PRO A 97 9.63 -2.12 -12.12
C PRO A 97 9.14 -2.27 -10.68
N ALA A 98 8.28 -3.29 -10.45
CA ALA A 98 7.63 -3.51 -9.16
C ALA A 98 7.38 -4.99 -8.87
N TYR A 99 6.98 -5.31 -7.64
CA TYR A 99 6.24 -6.52 -7.35
C TYR A 99 4.74 -6.27 -7.57
N LEU A 100 4.07 -7.27 -8.13
CA LEU A 100 2.60 -7.34 -8.17
C LEU A 100 2.16 -8.46 -7.24
N ARG A 101 1.47 -8.10 -6.14
CA ARG A 101 0.87 -9.07 -5.24
C ARG A 101 -0.54 -9.43 -5.71
N ILE A 102 -0.77 -10.72 -5.87
CA ILE A 102 -2.11 -11.30 -6.07
C ILE A 102 -2.49 -11.99 -4.76
N GLY A 103 -3.47 -11.42 -4.06
CA GLY A 103 -3.86 -11.86 -2.71
C GLY A 103 -5.18 -11.25 -2.25
N GLY A 104 -5.29 -10.99 -0.95
CA GLY A 104 -6.50 -10.47 -0.31
C GLY A 104 -7.31 -11.56 0.37
N SER A 105 -8.35 -11.17 1.13
CA SER A 105 -9.12 -12.09 2.00
C SER A 105 -9.79 -13.24 1.25
N GLU A 106 -10.11 -13.04 -0.04
CA GLU A 106 -10.74 -14.08 -0.84
C GLU A 106 -9.74 -15.12 -1.36
N ALA A 107 -8.41 -14.89 -1.25
CA ALA A 107 -7.41 -15.90 -1.60
C ALA A 107 -7.55 -17.18 -0.78
N ASP A 108 -8.11 -17.09 0.42
CA ASP A 108 -8.34 -18.24 1.30
C ASP A 108 -9.59 -19.07 0.95
N LYS A 109 -10.35 -18.63 -0.05
CA LYS A 109 -11.55 -19.33 -0.56
C LYS A 109 -11.42 -19.79 -2.01
N ILE A 110 -10.34 -19.37 -2.70
CA ILE A 110 -10.18 -19.62 -4.13
C ILE A 110 -9.98 -21.11 -4.43
N HIS A 111 -10.49 -21.54 -5.58
CA HIS A 111 -10.16 -22.81 -6.20
C HIS A 111 -9.20 -22.60 -7.37
N TYR A 112 -8.23 -23.48 -7.51
CA TYR A 112 -7.24 -23.40 -8.57
C TYR A 112 -7.64 -24.30 -9.74
N PHE A 113 -7.99 -23.68 -10.87
CA PHE A 113 -8.25 -24.29 -12.17
C PHE A 113 -9.53 -25.12 -12.25
N ASP A 114 -10.13 -25.50 -11.14
CA ASP A 114 -11.30 -26.36 -11.06
C ASP A 114 -12.33 -25.80 -10.08
N ASN A 115 -13.58 -26.26 -10.21
CA ASN A 115 -14.67 -25.97 -9.27
C ASN A 115 -15.25 -27.32 -8.81
N PRO A 116 -14.64 -27.93 -7.82
CA PRO A 116 -14.97 -29.32 -7.43
C PRO A 116 -16.40 -29.48 -6.91
N ASP A 117 -16.96 -28.42 -6.33
CA ASP A 117 -18.30 -28.45 -5.74
C ASP A 117 -19.40 -28.01 -6.71
N GLY A 118 -19.03 -27.52 -7.91
CA GLY A 118 -19.97 -26.99 -8.89
C GLY A 118 -20.75 -25.75 -8.44
N ASP A 119 -20.27 -25.06 -7.37
CA ASP A 119 -20.90 -23.85 -6.84
C ASP A 119 -20.78 -22.71 -7.87
N PRO A 120 -21.90 -22.15 -8.37
CA PRO A 120 -21.87 -21.05 -9.35
C PRO A 120 -21.27 -19.75 -8.79
N ASP A 121 -21.19 -19.61 -7.48
CA ASP A 121 -20.61 -18.46 -6.81
C ASP A 121 -19.17 -18.70 -6.34
N ALA A 122 -18.61 -19.89 -6.58
CA ALA A 122 -17.23 -20.20 -6.26
C ALA A 122 -16.26 -19.24 -6.97
N LEU A 123 -15.26 -18.80 -6.24
CA LEU A 123 -14.15 -18.04 -6.80
C LEU A 123 -13.13 -19.02 -7.39
N VAL A 124 -12.97 -18.99 -8.69
CA VAL A 124 -12.06 -19.90 -9.40
C VAL A 124 -11.03 -19.09 -10.19
N LEU A 125 -9.76 -19.36 -9.96
CA LEU A 125 -8.67 -18.89 -10.82
C LEU A 125 -8.46 -19.89 -11.95
N THR A 126 -8.83 -19.55 -13.16
CA THR A 126 -8.73 -20.44 -14.32
C THR A 126 -7.32 -20.44 -14.91
N LYS A 127 -6.93 -21.51 -15.63
CA LYS A 127 -5.65 -21.56 -16.36
C LYS A 127 -5.48 -20.38 -17.33
N PRO A 128 -6.46 -20.01 -18.17
CA PRO A 128 -6.33 -18.84 -19.04
C PRO A 128 -6.08 -17.53 -18.29
N GLN A 129 -6.68 -17.33 -17.11
CA GLN A 129 -6.42 -16.15 -16.28
C GLN A 129 -4.99 -16.17 -15.69
N TRP A 130 -4.50 -17.36 -15.33
CA TRP A 130 -3.13 -17.54 -14.85
C TRP A 130 -2.11 -17.24 -15.94
N ASP A 131 -2.36 -17.73 -17.16
CA ASP A 131 -1.52 -17.46 -18.34
C ASP A 131 -1.53 -15.98 -18.71
N GLU A 132 -2.71 -15.33 -18.69
CA GLU A 132 -2.83 -13.90 -18.95
C GLU A 132 -2.09 -13.06 -17.89
N LEU A 133 -2.14 -13.47 -16.60
CA LEU A 133 -1.38 -12.84 -15.53
C LEU A 133 0.13 -12.93 -15.81
N HIS A 134 0.66 -14.11 -16.12
CA HIS A 134 2.10 -14.28 -16.37
C HIS A 134 2.57 -13.52 -17.61
N ALA A 135 1.76 -13.48 -18.66
CA ALA A 135 2.02 -12.65 -19.82
C ALA A 135 2.04 -11.15 -19.48
N PHE A 136 1.14 -10.69 -18.61
CA PHE A 136 1.10 -9.31 -18.11
C PHE A 136 2.33 -8.96 -17.28
N LEU A 137 2.74 -9.85 -16.36
CA LEU A 137 3.94 -9.67 -15.54
C LEU A 137 5.19 -9.51 -16.40
N GLN A 138 5.34 -10.38 -17.42
CA GLN A 138 6.49 -10.35 -18.32
C GLN A 138 6.54 -9.06 -19.14
N ARG A 139 5.41 -8.62 -19.72
CA ARG A 139 5.35 -7.40 -20.53
C ARG A 139 5.68 -6.13 -19.76
N ASN A 140 5.41 -6.13 -18.44
CA ASN A 140 5.54 -4.95 -17.60
C ASN A 140 6.71 -4.99 -16.60
N ASP A 141 7.66 -5.93 -16.75
CA ASP A 141 8.78 -6.15 -15.80
C ASP A 141 8.31 -6.23 -14.34
N LEU A 142 7.25 -7.00 -14.09
CA LEU A 142 6.73 -7.22 -12.76
C LEU A 142 7.16 -8.57 -12.20
N LYS A 143 7.43 -8.62 -10.89
CA LYS A 143 7.66 -9.84 -10.12
C LYS A 143 6.40 -10.22 -9.36
N LEU A 144 6.10 -11.52 -9.30
CA LEU A 144 4.89 -12.01 -8.65
C LEU A 144 5.09 -12.28 -7.16
N ILE A 145 4.22 -11.71 -6.32
CA ILE A 145 3.92 -12.18 -4.97
C ILE A 145 2.57 -12.89 -5.05
N PHE A 146 2.52 -14.17 -4.67
CA PHE A 146 1.29 -14.94 -4.75
C PHE A 146 0.86 -15.46 -3.37
N THR A 147 -0.35 -15.05 -2.95
CA THR A 147 -0.96 -15.52 -1.71
C THR A 147 -1.66 -16.85 -1.98
N CYS A 148 -1.08 -17.93 -1.47
CA CYS A 148 -1.62 -19.26 -1.55
C CYS A 148 -2.75 -19.47 -0.54
N LYS A 149 -3.77 -20.22 -0.92
CA LYS A 149 -4.88 -20.57 -0.03
C LYS A 149 -4.40 -21.30 1.22
N TYR A 150 -4.65 -20.73 2.38
CA TYR A 150 -4.52 -21.42 3.67
C TYR A 150 -5.77 -22.22 4.01
N GLY A 151 -6.93 -21.73 3.55
CA GLY A 151 -8.23 -22.34 3.75
C GLY A 151 -8.89 -21.98 5.09
N LEU A 152 -10.17 -22.34 5.22
CA LEU A 152 -11.01 -22.00 6.36
C LEU A 152 -11.14 -23.17 7.35
N PHE A 153 -12.20 -23.20 8.19
CA PHE A 153 -12.39 -24.17 9.27
C PHE A 153 -12.24 -25.64 8.87
N LYS A 154 -12.77 -26.02 7.70
CA LYS A 154 -12.68 -27.39 7.17
C LYS A 154 -11.40 -27.57 6.31
N ARG A 155 -10.25 -27.10 6.80
CA ARG A 155 -8.97 -27.39 6.15
C ARG A 155 -8.76 -28.91 6.08
N GLU A 156 -7.98 -29.30 5.07
CA GLU A 156 -7.62 -30.71 4.84
C GLU A 156 -7.15 -31.41 6.13
N HIS A 157 -7.39 -32.68 6.23
CA HIS A 157 -6.87 -33.55 7.29
C HIS A 157 -6.92 -32.96 8.72
N HIS A 158 -8.10 -32.87 9.30
CA HIS A 158 -8.30 -32.41 10.68
C HIS A 158 -7.84 -30.97 10.96
N GLY A 159 -8.00 -30.09 9.98
CA GLY A 159 -7.71 -28.68 10.12
C GLY A 159 -6.23 -28.31 9.96
N ARG A 160 -5.41 -29.19 9.39
CA ARG A 160 -4.02 -28.90 9.01
C ARG A 160 -3.92 -28.62 7.54
N TRP A 161 -3.10 -27.64 7.17
CA TRP A 161 -2.80 -27.36 5.78
C TRP A 161 -1.95 -28.50 5.16
N GLN A 162 -2.32 -29.00 4.00
CA GLN A 162 -1.62 -30.06 3.30
C GLN A 162 -1.02 -29.63 1.96
N GLY A 163 -1.62 -28.65 1.30
CA GLY A 163 -1.18 -28.12 0.01
C GLY A 163 -1.66 -28.92 -1.19
N THR A 164 -2.60 -29.84 -1.01
CA THR A 164 -3.11 -30.70 -2.09
C THR A 164 -3.72 -29.87 -3.23
N GLU A 165 -4.55 -28.88 -2.89
CA GLU A 165 -5.17 -27.99 -3.89
C GLU A 165 -4.11 -27.11 -4.59
N LEU A 166 -3.05 -26.71 -3.87
CA LEU A 166 -1.99 -25.88 -4.43
C LEU A 166 -1.12 -26.64 -5.45
N GLN A 167 -0.97 -27.98 -5.29
CA GLN A 167 -0.04 -28.76 -6.12
C GLN A 167 -0.35 -28.65 -7.61
N GLY A 168 -1.62 -28.66 -8.00
CA GLY A 168 -2.01 -28.49 -9.41
C GLY A 168 -1.57 -27.16 -10.03
N LEU A 169 -1.62 -26.07 -9.24
CA LEU A 169 -1.12 -24.76 -9.67
C LEU A 169 0.41 -24.76 -9.79
N LEU A 170 1.11 -25.38 -8.83
CA LEU A 170 2.59 -25.46 -8.86
C LEU A 170 3.06 -26.28 -10.06
N ASP A 171 2.44 -27.44 -10.31
CA ASP A 171 2.80 -28.31 -11.43
C ASP A 171 2.56 -27.64 -12.78
N TYR A 172 1.40 -27.02 -12.96
CA TYR A 172 1.10 -26.26 -14.17
C TYR A 172 2.07 -25.09 -14.37
N SER A 173 2.40 -24.36 -13.30
CA SER A 173 3.37 -23.24 -13.38
C SER A 173 4.77 -23.72 -13.79
N LYS A 174 5.20 -24.92 -13.33
CA LYS A 174 6.47 -25.53 -13.78
C LYS A 174 6.42 -25.97 -15.24
N GLU A 175 5.33 -26.61 -15.66
CA GLU A 175 5.13 -27.03 -17.07
C GLU A 175 5.23 -25.84 -18.03
N GLN A 176 4.66 -24.68 -17.63
CA GLN A 176 4.69 -23.45 -18.42
C GLN A 176 5.95 -22.61 -18.22
N ALA A 177 6.88 -23.04 -17.36
CA ALA A 177 8.06 -22.28 -16.94
C ALA A 177 7.72 -20.91 -16.34
N TYR A 178 6.59 -20.79 -15.67
CA TYR A 178 6.16 -19.56 -15.01
C TYR A 178 6.95 -19.31 -13.72
N ARG A 179 7.36 -18.06 -13.54
CA ARG A 179 8.10 -17.64 -12.36
C ARG A 179 7.15 -17.07 -11.32
N ILE A 180 7.27 -17.54 -10.09
CA ILE A 180 6.64 -16.96 -8.91
C ILE A 180 7.77 -16.53 -7.97
N ASP A 181 7.92 -15.24 -7.74
CA ASP A 181 9.10 -14.70 -7.04
C ASP A 181 8.97 -14.79 -5.52
N VAL A 182 7.73 -14.64 -5.01
CA VAL A 182 7.44 -14.69 -3.57
C VAL A 182 6.14 -15.46 -3.34
N PHE A 183 6.18 -16.41 -2.42
CA PHE A 183 5.01 -17.13 -1.95
C PHE A 183 4.62 -16.70 -0.55
N GLU A 184 3.34 -16.53 -0.33
CA GLU A 184 2.71 -16.21 0.94
C GLU A 184 1.60 -17.24 1.21
N LEU A 185 1.41 -17.67 2.47
CA LEU A 185 0.38 -18.65 2.81
C LEU A 185 -0.72 -17.99 3.66
N GLY A 186 -1.89 -17.79 3.05
CA GLY A 186 -3.05 -17.15 3.65
C GLY A 186 -2.93 -15.64 3.75
N ASN A 187 -4.06 -14.97 3.97
CA ASN A 187 -4.16 -13.52 4.08
C ASN A 187 -4.67 -13.09 5.45
N GLU A 188 -3.93 -12.23 6.17
CA GLU A 188 -4.33 -11.67 7.48
C GLU A 188 -4.77 -12.74 8.49
N LEU A 189 -3.96 -13.77 8.64
CA LEU A 189 -4.25 -14.97 9.42
C LEU A 189 -4.62 -14.68 10.89
N ASN A 190 -4.17 -13.56 11.44
CA ASN A 190 -4.53 -13.11 12.79
C ASN A 190 -5.91 -12.46 12.88
N ALA A 191 -6.58 -12.24 11.75
CA ALA A 191 -7.89 -11.60 11.65
C ALA A 191 -8.99 -12.52 11.10
N TYR A 192 -8.72 -13.81 10.90
CA TYR A 192 -9.68 -14.79 10.40
C TYR A 192 -10.98 -14.85 11.21
N TRP A 193 -10.88 -14.68 12.52
CA TRP A 193 -12.04 -14.65 13.42
C TRP A 193 -13.05 -13.56 13.01
N ALA A 194 -12.57 -12.43 12.47
CA ALA A 194 -13.40 -11.29 12.06
C ALA A 194 -14.00 -11.47 10.66
N PHE A 195 -13.26 -12.12 9.73
CA PHE A 195 -13.67 -12.24 8.33
C PHE A 195 -14.28 -13.61 7.99
N HIS A 196 -13.81 -14.66 8.64
CA HIS A 196 -14.14 -16.04 8.29
C HIS A 196 -14.76 -16.84 9.46
N GLY A 197 -15.02 -16.16 10.58
CA GLY A 197 -15.56 -16.75 11.80
C GLY A 197 -14.50 -17.30 12.74
N VAL A 198 -14.85 -17.33 14.03
CA VAL A 198 -13.93 -17.70 15.14
C VAL A 198 -13.29 -19.07 14.96
N MET A 199 -14.05 -20.04 14.41
CA MET A 199 -13.58 -21.42 14.20
C MET A 199 -12.50 -21.51 13.12
N SER A 200 -12.39 -20.54 12.22
CA SER A 200 -11.36 -20.50 11.18
C SER A 200 -10.02 -19.96 11.69
N GLN A 201 -9.99 -19.28 12.84
CA GLN A 201 -8.79 -18.65 13.39
C GLN A 201 -7.70 -19.67 13.71
N PRO A 202 -6.51 -19.60 13.07
CA PRO A 202 -5.41 -20.51 13.41
C PRO A 202 -4.76 -20.11 14.74
N ARG A 203 -4.28 -21.11 15.47
CA ARG A 203 -3.35 -20.88 16.58
C ARG A 203 -1.94 -20.65 16.01
N ALA A 204 -1.19 -19.71 16.55
CA ALA A 204 0.13 -19.34 16.05
C ALA A 204 1.12 -20.52 15.90
N ILE A 205 1.11 -21.48 16.84
CA ILE A 205 1.98 -22.67 16.77
C ILE A 205 1.55 -23.60 15.63
N ASN A 206 0.24 -23.77 15.40
CA ASN A 206 -0.25 -24.58 14.29
C ASN A 206 0.07 -23.93 12.95
N LEU A 207 -0.09 -22.62 12.87
CA LEU A 207 0.30 -21.84 11.69
C LEU A 207 1.79 -22.01 11.39
N ALA A 208 2.68 -21.92 12.39
CA ALA A 208 4.10 -22.15 12.19
C ALA A 208 4.40 -23.55 11.65
N ARG A 209 3.72 -24.59 12.17
CA ARG A 209 3.85 -25.97 11.64
C ARG A 209 3.37 -26.11 10.21
N ASP A 210 2.29 -25.41 9.85
CA ASP A 210 1.78 -25.39 8.48
C ASP A 210 2.74 -24.65 7.54
N TYR A 211 3.36 -23.55 8.01
CA TYR A 211 4.40 -22.84 7.28
C TYR A 211 5.69 -23.68 7.11
N ASN A 212 6.07 -24.46 8.12
CA ASN A 212 7.21 -25.40 8.01
C ASN A 212 6.94 -26.46 6.92
N ARG A 213 5.68 -26.89 6.75
CA ARG A 213 5.27 -27.78 5.65
C ARG A 213 5.25 -27.03 4.30
N PHE A 214 4.65 -25.85 4.28
CA PHE A 214 4.61 -24.98 3.10
C PHE A 214 6.01 -24.71 2.56
N TYR A 215 6.96 -24.36 3.42
CA TYR A 215 8.35 -24.18 3.07
C TYR A 215 8.91 -25.38 2.31
N ARG A 216 8.67 -26.62 2.80
CA ARG A 216 9.19 -27.83 2.13
C ARG A 216 8.56 -28.05 0.77
N VAL A 217 7.26 -27.77 0.62
CA VAL A 217 6.57 -27.88 -0.68
C VAL A 217 7.13 -26.88 -1.66
N ILE A 218 7.23 -25.60 -1.27
CA ILE A 218 7.71 -24.55 -2.16
C ILE A 218 9.18 -24.75 -2.53
N ARG A 219 10.04 -25.07 -1.57
CA ARG A 219 11.48 -25.29 -1.86
C ARG A 219 11.77 -26.47 -2.77
N ARG A 220 10.91 -27.49 -2.75
CA ARG A 220 11.00 -28.62 -3.69
C ARG A 220 10.71 -28.18 -5.13
N ASP A 221 9.67 -27.36 -5.34
CA ASP A 221 9.15 -27.03 -6.65
C ASP A 221 9.66 -25.68 -7.19
N PHE A 222 9.95 -24.72 -6.32
CA PHE A 222 10.44 -23.39 -6.60
C PHE A 222 11.59 -23.00 -5.65
N PRO A 223 12.79 -23.58 -5.81
CA PRO A 223 13.89 -23.43 -4.84
C PRO A 223 14.39 -21.98 -4.68
N ASP A 224 14.28 -21.16 -5.74
CA ASP A 224 14.75 -19.77 -5.76
C ASP A 224 13.69 -18.76 -5.28
N ALA A 225 12.44 -19.20 -5.12
CA ALA A 225 11.38 -18.31 -4.68
C ALA A 225 11.52 -17.93 -3.20
N LYS A 226 11.21 -16.71 -2.85
CA LYS A 226 11.16 -16.26 -1.46
C LYS A 226 9.86 -16.69 -0.78
N ILE A 227 9.90 -16.86 0.54
CA ILE A 227 8.72 -17.15 1.37
C ILE A 227 8.49 -15.99 2.31
N SER A 228 7.28 -15.47 2.27
CA SER A 228 6.79 -14.33 3.05
C SER A 228 5.77 -14.78 4.10
N GLY A 229 5.76 -14.13 5.25
CA GLY A 229 4.73 -14.36 6.27
C GLY A 229 4.99 -13.66 7.60
N PRO A 230 3.99 -13.66 8.49
CA PRO A 230 2.67 -14.30 8.37
C PRO A 230 1.57 -13.44 7.73
N GLY A 231 1.87 -12.30 7.09
CA GLY A 231 0.87 -11.37 6.54
C GLY A 231 -0.10 -10.84 7.61
N SER A 232 0.42 -10.54 8.80
CA SER A 232 -0.43 -10.16 9.94
C SER A 232 -1.01 -8.76 9.79
N ALA A 233 -2.33 -8.64 10.06
CA ALA A 233 -3.02 -7.35 10.11
C ALA A 233 -2.63 -6.53 11.34
N PHE A 234 -2.17 -5.32 11.12
CA PHE A 234 -1.94 -4.28 12.13
C PHE A 234 -2.88 -3.11 11.83
N TRP A 235 -4.00 -3.09 12.52
CA TRP A 235 -4.97 -2.00 12.43
C TRP A 235 -4.97 -1.21 13.72
N PRO A 236 -5.22 0.11 13.71
CA PRO A 236 -5.28 0.87 14.94
C PRO A 236 -6.28 0.27 15.92
N LYS A 237 -5.78 -0.15 17.11
CA LYS A 237 -6.55 -0.81 18.17
C LYS A 237 -7.15 -2.19 17.83
N LEU A 238 -6.81 -2.76 16.67
CA LEU A 238 -7.28 -4.06 16.21
C LEU A 238 -6.12 -4.88 15.62
N GLY A 239 -6.41 -6.13 15.19
CA GLY A 239 -5.41 -7.00 14.61
C GLY A 239 -4.35 -7.42 15.63
N GLU A 240 -3.08 -7.43 15.24
CA GLU A 240 -1.95 -7.89 16.05
C GLU A 240 -1.83 -7.20 17.42
N THR A 241 -2.46 -6.05 17.61
CA THR A 241 -2.48 -5.34 18.90
C THR A 241 -3.43 -5.94 19.93
N VAL A 242 -4.39 -6.77 19.51
CA VAL A 242 -5.39 -7.42 20.38
C VAL A 242 -4.84 -8.73 20.94
N ARG A 243 -4.54 -8.72 22.24
CA ARG A 243 -4.07 -9.93 22.97
C ARG A 243 -5.21 -10.60 23.72
N PRO A 244 -5.23 -11.93 23.82
CA PRO A 244 -4.30 -12.91 23.22
C PRO A 244 -4.71 -13.39 21.83
N ILE A 245 -5.85 -12.98 21.29
CA ILE A 245 -6.53 -13.63 20.16
C ILE A 245 -5.76 -13.41 18.84
N SER A 246 -5.43 -12.15 18.54
CA SER A 246 -4.85 -11.77 17.24
C SER A 246 -3.32 -11.55 17.28
N ASN A 247 -2.69 -11.66 18.47
CA ASN A 247 -1.23 -11.50 18.62
C ASN A 247 -0.49 -12.80 18.27
N ILE A 248 -0.44 -13.13 16.98
CA ILE A 248 0.15 -14.40 16.52
C ILE A 248 1.62 -14.29 16.15
N THR A 249 2.08 -13.12 15.68
CA THR A 249 3.41 -12.94 15.07
C THR A 249 4.57 -13.40 15.95
N PRO A 250 4.68 -13.06 17.24
CA PRO A 250 5.81 -13.50 18.05
C PRO A 250 5.90 -15.03 18.17
N ARG A 251 4.77 -15.70 18.41
CA ARG A 251 4.74 -17.15 18.53
C ARG A 251 4.90 -17.87 17.20
N PHE A 252 4.45 -17.27 16.12
CA PHE A 252 4.68 -17.76 14.77
C PHE A 252 6.18 -17.76 14.46
N LEU A 253 6.83 -16.59 14.55
CA LEU A 253 8.23 -16.42 14.17
C LEU A 253 9.20 -17.31 15.00
N CYS A 254 8.92 -17.52 16.30
CA CYS A 254 9.79 -18.32 17.14
C CYS A 254 9.60 -19.85 16.99
N ASN A 255 8.55 -20.30 16.29
CA ASN A 255 8.26 -21.73 16.08
C ASN A 255 8.48 -22.19 14.62
N LEU A 256 9.06 -21.34 13.77
CA LEU A 256 9.52 -21.76 12.44
C LEU A 256 10.80 -22.60 12.57
N ASP A 257 10.89 -23.69 11.82
CA ASP A 257 12.07 -24.56 11.74
C ASP A 257 12.98 -24.21 10.56
N PHE A 258 12.71 -23.12 9.87
CA PHE A 258 13.47 -22.58 8.75
C PHE A 258 13.69 -21.07 8.89
N LYS A 259 14.61 -20.54 8.08
CA LYS A 259 14.86 -19.10 7.97
C LYS A 259 13.87 -18.48 6.99
N LEU A 260 12.97 -17.64 7.50
CA LEU A 260 12.02 -16.91 6.68
C LEU A 260 12.76 -15.85 5.85
N ASP A 261 12.40 -15.69 4.57
CA ASP A 261 13.03 -14.68 3.71
C ASP A 261 12.46 -13.28 4.00
N ILE A 262 11.15 -13.20 4.27
CA ILE A 262 10.42 -11.95 4.44
C ILE A 262 9.47 -12.05 5.63
N VAL A 263 9.65 -11.19 6.63
CA VAL A 263 8.64 -10.94 7.65
C VAL A 263 7.67 -9.92 7.09
N ASP A 264 6.44 -10.36 6.87
CA ASP A 264 5.39 -9.59 6.23
C ASP A 264 4.27 -9.18 7.17
N TRP A 265 3.73 -7.99 6.93
CA TRP A 265 2.61 -7.44 7.67
C TRP A 265 1.77 -6.51 6.81
N HIS A 266 0.49 -6.33 7.23
CA HIS A 266 -0.46 -5.45 6.57
C HIS A 266 -0.82 -4.28 7.47
N TYR A 267 -0.92 -3.08 6.89
CA TYR A 267 -1.24 -1.89 7.66
C TYR A 267 -2.31 -1.03 7.01
N TYR A 268 -3.34 -0.69 7.79
CA TYR A 268 -4.36 0.28 7.42
C TYR A 268 -4.57 1.28 8.55
N PRO A 269 -4.38 2.60 8.31
CA PRO A 269 -4.58 3.61 9.35
C PRO A 269 -6.03 3.78 9.77
N PHE A 270 -6.98 3.43 8.88
CA PHE A 270 -8.41 3.64 9.10
C PHE A 270 -9.25 2.47 8.61
N GLN A 271 -10.50 2.42 9.13
CA GLN A 271 -11.55 1.57 8.64
C GLN A 271 -12.54 2.37 7.78
N SER A 272 -12.98 1.77 6.68
CA SER A 272 -14.08 2.28 5.87
C SER A 272 -15.42 2.09 6.58
N ASP A 273 -16.45 2.83 6.16
CA ASP A 273 -17.81 2.65 6.65
C ASP A 273 -18.41 1.27 6.29
N ARG A 274 -17.77 0.53 5.40
CA ARG A 274 -18.11 -0.87 5.07
C ARG A 274 -17.59 -1.88 6.10
N SER A 275 -16.60 -1.49 6.91
CA SER A 275 -16.05 -2.40 7.91
C SER A 275 -17.07 -2.71 9.02
N PRO A 276 -17.27 -3.98 9.36
CA PRO A 276 -18.18 -4.38 10.45
C PRO A 276 -17.69 -3.89 11.81
N VAL A 277 -16.38 -3.73 11.98
CA VAL A 277 -15.75 -3.23 13.22
C VAL A 277 -14.96 -1.97 12.92
N ARG A 278 -15.29 -0.88 13.59
CA ARG A 278 -14.69 0.43 13.35
C ARG A 278 -14.19 1.03 14.67
N THR A 279 -12.89 1.01 14.85
CA THR A 279 -12.20 1.66 15.97
C THR A 279 -11.66 3.03 15.61
N ARG A 280 -11.41 3.25 14.30
CA ARG A 280 -10.95 4.50 13.74
C ARG A 280 -11.46 4.67 12.31
N SER A 281 -12.67 5.21 12.18
CA SER A 281 -13.29 5.46 10.87
C SER A 281 -12.47 6.45 10.03
N ALA A 282 -12.38 6.18 8.73
CA ALA A 282 -11.82 7.14 7.77
C ALA A 282 -12.69 8.40 7.72
N ARG A 283 -12.11 9.55 8.04
CA ARG A 283 -12.74 10.87 7.99
C ARG A 283 -11.72 11.87 7.46
N LEU A 284 -12.18 12.88 6.76
CA LEU A 284 -11.31 13.85 6.09
C LEU A 284 -10.28 14.46 7.04
N HIS A 285 -10.69 14.90 8.22
CA HIS A 285 -9.79 15.50 9.22
C HIS A 285 -8.77 14.50 9.80
N HIS A 286 -9.09 13.21 9.85
CA HIS A 286 -8.14 12.18 10.28
C HIS A 286 -7.02 11.96 9.26
N LEU A 287 -7.30 12.12 7.96
CA LEU A 287 -6.32 11.88 6.89
C LEU A 287 -5.30 13.03 6.74
N VAL A 288 -5.50 14.14 7.45
CA VAL A 288 -4.54 15.27 7.53
C VAL A 288 -4.06 15.53 8.95
N ASP A 289 -4.51 14.74 9.94
CA ASP A 289 -4.03 14.82 11.32
C ASP A 289 -2.67 14.13 11.45
N PRO A 290 -1.58 14.84 11.78
CA PRO A 290 -0.24 14.26 11.93
C PRO A 290 -0.18 13.07 12.88
N LYS A 291 -0.99 13.05 13.94
CA LYS A 291 -1.08 11.94 14.89
C LYS A 291 -1.50 10.62 14.24
N SER A 292 -2.23 10.70 13.13
CA SER A 292 -2.69 9.54 12.39
C SER A 292 -1.54 8.74 11.77
N PHE A 293 -0.44 9.39 11.43
CA PHE A 293 0.70 8.78 10.73
C PHE A 293 1.69 8.10 11.69
N GLU A 294 1.64 8.44 12.99
CA GLU A 294 2.57 7.88 13.97
C GLU A 294 2.36 6.39 14.28
N TYR A 295 1.16 5.85 14.06
CA TYR A 295 0.90 4.42 14.30
C TYR A 295 1.73 3.50 13.42
N PHE A 296 1.94 3.89 12.16
CA PHE A 296 2.79 3.11 11.25
C PHE A 296 4.22 2.98 11.79
N ARG A 297 4.81 4.09 12.23
CA ARG A 297 6.16 4.10 12.84
C ARG A 297 6.24 3.19 14.06
N LEU A 298 5.29 3.30 14.99
CA LEU A 298 5.25 2.51 16.21
C LEU A 298 5.13 1.00 15.92
N TYR A 299 4.28 0.64 14.97
CA TYR A 299 4.10 -0.78 14.60
C TYR A 299 5.29 -1.33 13.82
N SER A 300 5.90 -0.54 12.92
CA SER A 300 7.15 -0.90 12.25
C SER A 300 8.28 -1.19 13.24
N GLN A 301 8.47 -0.31 14.24
CA GLN A 301 9.48 -0.52 15.29
C GLN A 301 9.24 -1.83 16.04
N ARG A 302 7.99 -2.11 16.42
CA ARG A 302 7.64 -3.35 17.09
C ARG A 302 7.92 -4.57 16.22
N LEU A 303 7.56 -4.52 14.95
CA LEU A 303 7.79 -5.63 14.02
C LEU A 303 9.27 -5.84 13.77
N ASN A 304 10.05 -4.78 13.58
CA ASN A 304 11.51 -4.86 13.44
C ASN A 304 12.15 -5.54 14.65
N ALA A 305 11.74 -5.18 15.87
CA ALA A 305 12.23 -5.81 17.08
C ALA A 305 11.88 -7.32 17.17
N LEU A 306 10.71 -7.73 16.66
CA LEU A 306 10.33 -9.14 16.59
C LEU A 306 11.17 -9.88 15.53
N ARG A 307 11.37 -9.28 14.36
CA ARG A 307 12.22 -9.79 13.29
C ARG A 307 13.66 -9.97 13.80
N ASP A 308 14.23 -8.94 14.40
CA ASP A 308 15.62 -8.96 14.90
C ASP A 308 15.83 -10.06 15.95
N ARG A 309 14.81 -10.31 16.78
CA ARG A 309 14.85 -11.34 17.80
C ARG A 309 14.74 -12.77 17.26
N PHE A 310 13.85 -13.01 16.28
CA PHE A 310 13.47 -14.37 15.89
C PHE A 310 13.92 -14.76 14.47
N GLN A 311 14.03 -13.78 13.56
CA GLN A 311 14.39 -13.99 12.15
C GLN A 311 15.32 -12.87 11.66
N PRO A 312 16.51 -12.66 12.27
CA PRO A 312 17.33 -11.48 12.06
C PRO A 312 17.83 -11.28 10.62
N GLN A 313 17.86 -12.33 9.80
CA GLN A 313 18.24 -12.25 8.40
C GLN A 313 17.08 -11.90 7.45
N ALA A 314 15.83 -11.96 7.93
CA ALA A 314 14.66 -11.70 7.10
C ALA A 314 14.53 -10.21 6.76
N ALA A 315 14.17 -9.91 5.53
CA ALA A 315 13.70 -8.58 5.16
C ALA A 315 12.34 -8.29 5.83
N VAL A 316 12.01 -7.02 6.04
CA VAL A 316 10.67 -6.64 6.50
C VAL A 316 9.95 -5.92 5.37
N TRP A 317 8.79 -6.43 5.00
CA TRP A 317 7.94 -5.85 3.96
C TRP A 317 6.57 -5.46 4.52
N THR A 318 6.05 -4.34 4.04
CA THR A 318 4.62 -4.04 4.20
C THR A 318 3.90 -4.65 2.99
N GLY A 319 3.45 -5.89 3.13
CA GLY A 319 2.90 -6.70 2.04
C GLY A 319 1.51 -6.28 1.58
N GLU A 320 0.81 -5.49 2.40
CA GLU A 320 -0.45 -4.88 2.00
C GLU A 320 -0.71 -3.59 2.78
N THR A 321 -1.03 -2.50 2.08
CA THR A 321 -1.41 -1.25 2.73
C THR A 321 -2.32 -0.38 1.88
N GLY A 322 -3.32 0.23 2.51
CA GLY A 322 -4.26 1.16 1.90
C GLY A 322 -4.74 2.23 2.90
N SER A 323 -5.32 3.33 2.41
CA SER A 323 -5.77 4.42 3.28
C SER A 323 -6.89 4.01 4.23
N ALA A 324 -7.73 3.07 3.84
CA ALA A 324 -8.78 2.47 4.68
C ALA A 324 -9.06 1.05 4.18
N GLN A 325 -9.29 0.10 5.10
CA GLN A 325 -9.60 -1.29 4.77
C GLN A 325 -10.98 -1.45 4.10
N CYS A 326 -11.35 -2.65 3.69
CA CYS A 326 -12.62 -2.99 3.05
C CYS A 326 -12.88 -2.16 1.77
N GLY A 327 -11.93 -2.21 0.83
CA GLY A 327 -12.04 -1.55 -0.46
C GLY A 327 -11.78 -0.05 -0.46
N GLY A 328 -11.40 0.54 0.68
CA GLY A 328 -11.22 1.98 0.85
C GLY A 328 -12.51 2.71 1.24
N GLN A 329 -12.41 3.95 1.69
CA GLN A 329 -13.55 4.81 2.00
C GLN A 329 -13.96 5.57 0.74
N PRO A 330 -15.21 5.41 0.27
CA PRO A 330 -15.76 6.23 -0.82
C PRO A 330 -15.55 7.72 -0.58
N GLU A 331 -15.21 8.45 -1.65
CA GLU A 331 -15.00 9.90 -1.65
C GLU A 331 -13.83 10.42 -0.78
N LEU A 332 -13.03 9.53 -0.20
CA LEU A 332 -11.80 9.87 0.53
C LEU A 332 -10.59 9.12 -0.04
N SER A 333 -10.67 7.80 -0.18
CA SER A 333 -9.52 6.97 -0.59
C SER A 333 -9.09 7.18 -2.05
N ASP A 334 -9.96 7.71 -2.89
CA ASP A 334 -9.71 8.06 -4.30
C ASP A 334 -9.50 9.57 -4.53
N ARG A 335 -9.24 10.32 -3.46
CA ARG A 335 -9.13 11.79 -3.48
C ARG A 335 -7.73 12.25 -3.07
N TRP A 336 -7.47 13.54 -3.32
CA TRP A 336 -6.21 14.19 -2.96
C TRP A 336 -5.84 14.02 -1.49
N VAL A 337 -6.80 14.05 -0.58
CA VAL A 337 -6.57 13.85 0.85
C VAL A 337 -5.89 12.52 1.20
N SER A 338 -6.14 11.47 0.43
CA SER A 338 -5.50 10.15 0.62
C SER A 338 -4.01 10.18 0.29
N THR A 339 -3.60 11.07 -0.61
CA THR A 339 -2.23 11.14 -1.13
C THR A 339 -1.22 11.53 -0.05
N PHE A 340 -1.62 12.32 0.96
CA PHE A 340 -0.74 12.68 2.08
C PHE A 340 -0.35 11.48 2.91
N TRP A 341 -1.33 10.62 3.23
CA TRP A 341 -1.06 9.36 3.91
C TRP A 341 -0.07 8.49 3.10
N TRP A 342 -0.30 8.37 1.77
CA TRP A 342 0.55 7.53 0.94
C TRP A 342 1.98 8.07 0.82
N ALA A 343 2.15 9.37 0.64
CA ALA A 343 3.45 10.03 0.60
C ALA A 343 4.22 9.84 1.92
N ASP A 344 3.56 10.05 3.06
CA ASP A 344 4.16 9.87 4.38
C ASP A 344 4.52 8.41 4.63
N GLN A 345 3.63 7.47 4.28
CA GLN A 345 3.88 6.06 4.54
C GLN A 345 5.03 5.50 3.70
N LEU A 346 5.20 5.94 2.44
CA LEU A 346 6.37 5.61 1.63
C LEU A 346 7.66 6.13 2.29
N GLY A 347 7.69 7.41 2.69
CA GLY A 347 8.88 7.99 3.32
C GLY A 347 9.18 7.36 4.69
N MET A 348 8.17 7.18 5.54
CA MET A 348 8.32 6.57 6.86
C MET A 348 8.69 5.08 6.74
N GLY A 349 8.09 4.33 5.82
CA GLY A 349 8.43 2.93 5.58
C GLY A 349 9.88 2.75 5.19
N ALA A 350 10.37 3.55 4.25
CA ALA A 350 11.77 3.56 3.87
C ALA A 350 12.70 3.87 5.06
N ARG A 351 12.37 4.91 5.83
CA ARG A 351 13.12 5.30 7.04
C ARG A 351 13.13 4.19 8.11
N MET A 352 12.07 3.40 8.23
CA MET A 352 11.96 2.26 9.15
C MET A 352 12.58 0.97 8.60
N GLY A 353 13.19 0.99 7.42
CA GLY A 353 13.86 -0.16 6.83
C GLY A 353 12.91 -1.19 6.21
N GLN A 354 11.65 -0.78 5.90
CA GLN A 354 10.78 -1.62 5.08
C GLN A 354 11.40 -1.75 3.70
N GLN A 355 11.67 -2.98 3.24
CA GLN A 355 12.36 -3.19 1.97
C GLN A 355 11.43 -3.01 0.77
N VAL A 356 10.15 -3.34 0.93
CA VAL A 356 9.10 -3.21 -0.09
C VAL A 356 7.80 -2.74 0.55
N MET A 357 7.10 -1.87 -0.14
CA MET A 357 5.78 -1.35 0.22
C MET A 357 4.77 -1.72 -0.86
N VAL A 358 3.83 -2.62 -0.54
CA VAL A 358 2.83 -3.11 -1.50
C VAL A 358 1.52 -2.36 -1.31
N ARG A 359 1.21 -1.47 -2.27
CA ARG A 359 0.01 -0.63 -2.26
C ARG A 359 -1.24 -1.41 -2.65
N GLN A 360 -2.19 -1.52 -1.76
CA GLN A 360 -3.55 -2.01 -2.03
C GLN A 360 -4.43 -0.83 -2.46
N SER A 361 -4.78 -0.71 -3.73
CA SER A 361 -4.44 -1.60 -4.84
C SER A 361 -3.97 -0.81 -6.07
N LEU A 362 -3.34 -1.49 -7.02
CA LEU A 362 -3.10 -0.92 -8.35
C LEU A 362 -4.42 -0.53 -9.01
N ILE A 363 -5.39 -1.46 -9.00
CA ILE A 363 -6.69 -1.31 -9.65
C ILE A 363 -7.77 -2.03 -8.84
N GLY A 364 -8.96 -1.45 -8.76
CA GLY A 364 -10.09 -1.98 -7.99
C GLY A 364 -10.24 -1.36 -6.61
N GLY A 365 -11.48 -1.26 -6.16
CA GLY A 365 -11.86 -0.58 -4.93
C GLY A 365 -11.78 0.95 -5.02
N ASP A 366 -12.24 1.60 -3.96
CA ASP A 366 -12.13 3.07 -3.86
C ASP A 366 -10.69 3.51 -3.56
N TYR A 367 -9.87 2.66 -2.98
CA TYR A 367 -8.46 2.92 -2.75
C TYR A 367 -7.54 2.61 -3.96
N GLY A 368 -8.05 1.99 -5.03
CA GLY A 368 -7.24 1.68 -6.21
C GLY A 368 -6.60 2.93 -6.81
N MET A 369 -5.33 2.86 -7.17
CA MET A 369 -4.63 3.96 -7.83
C MET A 369 -5.19 4.23 -9.24
N ILE A 370 -5.72 3.21 -9.88
CA ILE A 370 -6.36 3.27 -11.19
C ILE A 370 -7.83 2.89 -11.04
N ALA A 371 -8.72 3.70 -11.58
CA ALA A 371 -10.16 3.42 -11.57
C ALA A 371 -10.48 2.23 -12.50
N ARG A 372 -11.04 1.13 -11.96
CA ARG A 372 -11.23 -0.14 -12.67
C ARG A 372 -12.01 -0.02 -13.99
N LEU A 373 -13.12 0.70 -14.00
CA LEU A 373 -13.97 0.78 -15.18
C LEU A 373 -13.45 1.71 -16.28
N THR A 374 -12.68 2.73 -15.95
CA THR A 374 -12.27 3.79 -16.89
C THR A 374 -10.78 3.83 -17.16
N LEU A 375 -10.00 3.09 -16.37
CA LEU A 375 -8.54 3.13 -16.35
C LEU A 375 -8.02 4.59 -16.23
N LYS A 376 -8.67 5.39 -15.38
CA LYS A 376 -8.21 6.76 -15.10
C LYS A 376 -7.33 6.75 -13.85
N PRO A 377 -6.12 7.33 -13.93
CA PRO A 377 -5.26 7.54 -12.76
C PRO A 377 -5.94 8.41 -11.71
N ARG A 378 -5.75 8.07 -10.45
CA ARG A 378 -6.19 8.82 -9.27
C ARG A 378 -5.00 9.57 -8.65
N PRO A 379 -5.19 10.44 -7.66
CA PRO A 379 -4.09 11.22 -7.06
C PRO A 379 -2.90 10.38 -6.59
N ASP A 380 -3.15 9.26 -5.92
CA ASP A 380 -2.10 8.35 -5.41
C ASP A 380 -1.24 7.72 -6.52
N TYR A 381 -1.82 7.51 -7.71
CA TYR A 381 -1.08 7.07 -8.88
C TYR A 381 -0.02 8.11 -9.30
N TRP A 382 -0.39 9.38 -9.34
CA TRP A 382 0.52 10.45 -9.74
C TRP A 382 1.64 10.68 -8.72
N LEU A 383 1.34 10.52 -7.43
CA LEU A 383 2.37 10.51 -6.40
C LEU A 383 3.34 9.33 -6.60
N SER A 384 2.81 8.13 -6.85
CA SER A 384 3.60 6.92 -7.07
C SER A 384 4.49 7.07 -8.31
N TRP A 385 3.97 7.65 -9.37
CA TRP A 385 4.75 7.98 -10.56
C TRP A 385 5.91 8.93 -10.24
N LEU A 386 5.66 10.04 -9.53
CA LEU A 386 6.74 10.97 -9.14
C LEU A 386 7.76 10.31 -8.21
N TRP A 387 7.31 9.50 -7.28
CA TRP A 387 8.21 8.73 -6.41
C TRP A 387 9.14 7.85 -7.25
N GLY A 388 8.61 7.10 -8.19
CA GLY A 388 9.38 6.23 -9.08
C GLY A 388 10.38 6.97 -9.97
N GLN A 389 10.08 8.22 -10.34
CA GLN A 389 10.97 9.07 -11.17
C GLN A 389 12.08 9.76 -10.36
N LEU A 390 11.86 10.04 -9.07
CA LEU A 390 12.69 10.98 -8.33
C LEU A 390 13.40 10.37 -7.11
N MET A 391 12.77 9.41 -6.41
CA MET A 391 13.29 8.87 -5.16
C MET A 391 14.16 7.65 -5.41
N GLY A 392 15.42 7.71 -4.98
CA GLY A 392 16.35 6.58 -5.04
C GLY A 392 16.23 5.67 -3.81
N ASN A 393 17.09 4.66 -3.73
CA ASN A 393 17.00 3.59 -2.73
C ASN A 393 17.72 3.88 -1.40
N LYS A 394 18.70 4.79 -1.35
CA LYS A 394 19.38 5.17 -0.10
C LYS A 394 18.59 6.22 0.65
N VAL A 395 18.35 5.98 1.92
CA VAL A 395 17.49 6.81 2.79
C VAL A 395 18.35 7.53 3.81
N PHE A 396 18.16 8.85 3.95
CA PHE A 396 18.87 9.69 4.90
C PHE A 396 17.92 10.19 5.98
N ALA A 397 18.42 10.34 7.20
CA ALA A 397 17.62 10.82 8.31
C ALA A 397 17.52 12.34 8.27
N ILE A 398 16.29 12.84 8.22
CA ILE A 398 15.94 14.26 8.34
C ILE A 398 14.72 14.37 9.24
N ASP A 399 14.70 15.37 10.12
CA ASP A 399 13.63 15.61 11.07
C ASP A 399 13.03 17.00 10.89
N SER A 400 11.74 17.13 11.19
CA SER A 400 11.00 18.39 11.19
C SER A 400 10.61 18.77 12.63
N SER A 401 10.77 20.04 12.98
CA SER A 401 10.30 20.57 14.26
C SER A 401 8.78 20.72 14.36
N SER A 402 8.07 20.68 13.21
CA SER A 402 6.60 20.75 13.17
C SER A 402 5.99 19.41 12.75
N PRO A 403 5.00 18.88 13.47
CA PRO A 403 4.32 17.65 13.08
C PRO A 403 3.50 17.79 11.80
N HIS A 404 3.15 19.02 11.39
CA HIS A 404 2.40 19.31 10.17
C HIS A 404 3.27 19.27 8.91
N ILE A 405 4.61 19.39 9.06
CA ILE A 405 5.56 19.24 7.96
C ILE A 405 6.24 17.88 8.09
N ARG A 406 5.95 17.00 7.16
CA ARG A 406 6.61 15.69 7.05
C ARG A 406 7.72 15.81 6.01
N CYS A 407 8.89 15.26 6.30
CA CYS A 407 10.06 15.34 5.43
C CYS A 407 10.79 14.02 5.32
N TYR A 408 11.25 13.70 4.13
CA TYR A 408 11.99 12.47 3.82
C TYR A 408 13.06 12.76 2.79
N LEU A 409 14.28 12.26 3.01
CA LEU A 409 15.42 12.50 2.12
C LEU A 409 15.97 11.17 1.60
N HIS A 410 16.01 11.04 0.29
CA HIS A 410 16.57 9.87 -0.38
C HIS A 410 17.72 10.29 -1.30
N SER A 411 18.54 9.32 -1.76
CA SER A 411 19.35 9.55 -2.96
C SER A 411 18.43 9.93 -4.13
N ALA A 412 18.93 10.66 -5.09
CA ALA A 412 18.22 10.83 -6.35
C ALA A 412 18.01 9.46 -7.03
N ARG A 413 16.95 9.31 -7.83
CA ARG A 413 16.70 8.10 -8.62
C ARG A 413 17.83 7.87 -9.61
N GLU A 414 18.30 8.96 -10.22
CA GLU A 414 19.40 8.98 -11.18
C GLU A 414 20.47 10.00 -10.75
N GLY A 415 21.72 9.68 -10.99
CA GLY A 415 22.85 10.55 -10.64
C GLY A 415 23.25 10.50 -9.15
N GLU A 416 24.09 11.44 -8.74
CA GLU A 416 24.72 11.48 -7.41
C GLU A 416 23.98 12.34 -6.38
N GLY A 417 22.94 13.04 -6.78
CA GLY A 417 22.19 13.96 -5.92
C GLY A 417 21.27 13.28 -4.91
N LYS A 418 20.44 14.09 -4.29
CA LYS A 418 19.39 13.66 -3.37
C LYS A 418 18.03 14.22 -3.79
N THR A 419 16.95 13.63 -3.30
CA THR A 419 15.60 14.16 -3.45
C THR A 419 14.96 14.31 -2.06
N LEU A 420 14.55 15.52 -1.75
CA LEU A 420 13.84 15.89 -0.54
C LEU A 420 12.33 15.89 -0.81
N LEU A 421 11.59 15.02 -0.17
CA LEU A 421 10.14 15.01 -0.15
C LEU A 421 9.64 15.85 1.03
N LEU A 422 8.81 16.85 0.76
CA LEU A 422 8.13 17.69 1.75
C LEU A 422 6.62 17.54 1.61
N ILE A 423 5.94 17.36 2.74
CA ILE A 423 4.48 17.24 2.82
C ILE A 423 3.97 18.28 3.81
N ASN A 424 3.15 19.22 3.34
CA ASN A 424 2.45 20.14 4.21
C ASN A 424 1.02 19.66 4.49
N LEU A 425 0.75 19.26 5.74
CA LEU A 425 -0.55 18.80 6.22
C LEU A 425 -1.42 19.95 6.78
N ALA A 426 -0.88 21.16 6.86
CA ALA A 426 -1.60 22.31 7.40
C ALA A 426 -2.55 22.92 6.36
N GLU A 427 -3.62 23.55 6.85
CA GLU A 427 -4.59 24.32 6.03
C GLU A 427 -4.08 25.69 5.60
N HIS A 428 -2.86 26.07 5.99
CA HIS A 428 -2.23 27.36 5.70
C HIS A 428 -0.81 27.14 5.17
N ARG A 429 -0.19 28.21 4.71
CA ARG A 429 1.22 28.20 4.31
C ARG A 429 2.11 28.01 5.54
N VAL A 430 3.14 27.18 5.39
CA VAL A 430 4.14 26.96 6.45
C VAL A 430 5.51 27.39 5.93
N GLN A 431 6.20 28.22 6.70
CA GLN A 431 7.60 28.57 6.45
C GLN A 431 8.49 27.41 6.82
N VAL A 432 9.35 26.97 5.91
CA VAL A 432 10.33 25.91 6.17
C VAL A 432 11.74 26.48 6.14
N ASP A 433 12.46 26.32 7.24
CA ASP A 433 13.88 26.63 7.33
C ASP A 433 14.70 25.37 7.14
N LEU A 434 15.66 25.42 6.26
CA LEU A 434 16.63 24.38 5.96
C LEU A 434 18.02 24.84 6.41
N GLU A 435 18.88 23.88 6.73
CA GLU A 435 20.32 24.15 6.87
C GLU A 435 20.84 24.76 5.56
N GLU A 436 21.76 25.73 5.68
CA GLU A 436 22.26 26.50 4.54
C GLU A 436 22.84 25.61 3.44
N SER A 437 23.58 24.57 3.80
CA SER A 437 24.14 23.59 2.86
C SER A 437 23.08 22.83 2.08
N LEU A 438 22.00 22.41 2.73
CA LEU A 438 20.89 21.74 2.08
C LEU A 438 20.10 22.70 1.19
N LEU A 439 19.81 23.90 1.68
CA LEU A 439 19.10 24.93 0.92
C LEU A 439 19.86 25.31 -0.37
N ALA A 440 21.17 25.54 -0.26
CA ALA A 440 22.04 25.89 -1.39
C ALA A 440 22.13 24.75 -2.43
N SER A 441 21.94 23.50 -2.03
CA SER A 441 21.98 22.35 -2.93
C SER A 441 20.71 22.16 -3.77
N ILE A 442 19.58 22.81 -3.43
CA ILE A 442 18.31 22.63 -4.14
C ILE A 442 18.35 23.29 -5.50
N ARG A 443 18.25 22.50 -6.57
CA ARG A 443 18.20 22.98 -7.96
C ARG A 443 16.81 23.36 -8.42
N GLY A 444 15.78 22.71 -7.89
CA GLY A 444 14.40 22.88 -8.28
C GLY A 444 13.58 21.63 -7.93
N GLY A 445 12.31 21.61 -8.29
CA GLY A 445 11.48 20.50 -7.90
C GLY A 445 10.10 20.46 -8.53
N TYR A 446 9.30 19.54 -8.02
CA TYR A 446 7.98 19.21 -8.53
C TYR A 446 6.98 19.24 -7.39
N GLU A 447 6.11 20.24 -7.41
CA GLU A 447 5.08 20.43 -6.39
C GLU A 447 3.72 19.95 -6.88
N MET A 448 3.15 18.98 -6.15
CA MET A 448 1.78 18.52 -6.37
C MET A 448 0.81 19.29 -5.50
N THR A 449 -0.28 19.74 -6.12
CA THR A 449 -1.39 20.43 -5.45
C THR A 449 -2.73 20.02 -6.05
N ALA A 450 -3.82 20.33 -5.35
CA ALA A 450 -5.17 20.18 -5.86
C ALA A 450 -6.05 21.38 -5.43
N LYS A 451 -7.20 21.54 -6.10
CA LYS A 451 -8.13 22.63 -5.76
C LYS A 451 -8.72 22.50 -4.37
N THR A 452 -9.02 21.26 -3.95
CA THR A 452 -9.57 20.91 -2.63
C THR A 452 -9.08 19.54 -2.22
N LEU A 453 -9.17 19.20 -0.94
CA LEU A 453 -8.83 17.87 -0.40
C LEU A 453 -9.66 16.74 -1.04
N SER A 454 -10.90 17.03 -1.46
CA SER A 454 -11.77 16.07 -2.15
C SER A 454 -11.58 15.97 -3.66
N SER A 455 -10.57 16.65 -4.22
CA SER A 455 -10.30 16.62 -5.67
C SER A 455 -9.78 15.24 -6.11
N ARG A 456 -10.28 14.75 -7.26
CA ARG A 456 -9.68 13.64 -8.03
C ARG A 456 -8.61 14.12 -9.01
N ARG A 457 -8.51 15.42 -9.23
CA ARG A 457 -7.60 16.03 -10.20
C ARG A 457 -6.49 16.75 -9.45
N VAL A 458 -5.28 16.46 -9.82
CA VAL A 458 -4.08 17.07 -9.26
C VAL A 458 -3.33 17.88 -10.32
N ARG A 459 -2.48 18.77 -9.84
CA ARG A 459 -1.58 19.60 -10.64
C ARG A 459 -0.15 19.32 -10.23
N LEU A 460 0.76 19.43 -11.16
CA LEU A 460 2.20 19.44 -10.96
C LEU A 460 2.75 20.75 -11.46
N ASN A 461 3.38 21.53 -10.59
CA ASN A 461 3.85 22.89 -10.89
C ASN A 461 2.77 23.72 -11.60
N GLY A 462 1.54 23.69 -11.07
CA GLY A 462 0.37 24.40 -11.63
C GLY A 462 -0.28 23.76 -12.86
N LYS A 463 0.41 22.90 -13.61
CA LYS A 463 -0.14 22.19 -14.79
C LYS A 463 -0.95 20.96 -14.39
N LYS A 464 -2.09 20.70 -15.05
CA LYS A 464 -2.95 19.55 -14.76
C LYS A 464 -2.27 18.24 -15.16
N LEU A 465 -2.17 17.28 -14.25
CA LEU A 465 -1.76 15.91 -14.57
C LEU A 465 -2.93 15.15 -15.23
N ARG A 466 -2.65 14.57 -16.39
CA ARG A 466 -3.62 13.80 -17.18
C ARG A 466 -2.91 12.68 -17.94
N PHE A 467 -3.55 11.53 -18.04
CA PHE A 467 -3.14 10.45 -18.93
C PHE A 467 -4.03 10.47 -20.18
N ASN A 468 -3.47 10.88 -21.30
CA ASN A 468 -4.18 10.98 -22.59
C ASN A 468 -3.84 9.82 -23.53
N GLY A 469 -3.35 8.69 -23.00
CA GLY A 469 -2.94 7.51 -23.77
C GLY A 469 -1.53 7.57 -24.35
N GLY A 470 -0.86 8.74 -24.26
CA GLY A 470 0.53 8.92 -24.64
C GLY A 470 1.50 8.79 -23.44
N ARG A 471 2.79 8.92 -23.73
CA ARG A 471 3.83 8.95 -22.70
C ARG A 471 3.69 10.21 -21.85
N VAL A 472 3.61 10.04 -20.54
CA VAL A 472 3.77 11.14 -19.59
C VAL A 472 5.21 11.08 -19.10
N ALA A 473 5.96 12.13 -19.38
CA ALA A 473 7.36 12.20 -18.97
C ALA A 473 7.57 13.44 -18.10
N LEU A 474 8.54 13.37 -17.19
CA LEU A 474 8.82 14.47 -16.26
C LEU A 474 9.30 15.71 -16.97
N GLU A 475 9.98 15.55 -18.10
CA GLU A 475 10.48 16.65 -18.98
C GLU A 475 9.35 17.56 -19.52
N HIS A 476 8.10 17.10 -19.51
CA HIS A 476 6.95 17.94 -19.90
C HIS A 476 6.57 18.97 -18.83
N PHE A 477 7.21 18.90 -17.67
CA PHE A 477 6.97 19.78 -16.52
C PHE A 477 8.28 20.47 -16.14
N GLU A 478 8.34 21.79 -16.30
CA GLU A 478 9.50 22.57 -15.85
C GLU A 478 9.62 22.46 -14.32
N PRO A 479 10.81 22.17 -13.78
CA PRO A 479 11.04 22.23 -12.36
C PRO A 479 10.72 23.62 -11.80
N ALA A 480 10.01 23.68 -10.69
CA ALA A 480 9.76 24.93 -9.99
C ALA A 480 10.97 25.30 -9.12
N SER A 481 11.23 26.60 -8.95
CA SER A 481 12.19 27.08 -7.96
C SER A 481 11.66 26.78 -6.55
N PHE A 482 12.56 26.37 -5.66
CA PHE A 482 12.19 26.14 -4.26
C PHE A 482 11.77 27.47 -3.61
N THR A 483 10.65 27.41 -2.92
CA THR A 483 10.22 28.50 -2.03
C THR A 483 10.11 27.94 -0.62
N SER A 484 10.66 28.66 0.35
CA SER A 484 10.59 28.24 1.77
C SER A 484 9.17 28.31 2.33
N GLN A 485 8.19 28.84 1.60
CA GLN A 485 6.79 28.87 2.00
C GLN A 485 5.97 27.80 1.27
N LEU A 486 5.79 26.66 1.93
CA LEU A 486 5.03 25.55 1.36
C LEU A 486 3.53 25.87 1.32
N PRO A 487 2.86 25.68 0.16
CA PRO A 487 1.40 25.86 0.08
C PRO A 487 0.62 24.97 1.03
N PRO A 488 -0.63 25.34 1.39
CA PRO A 488 -1.50 24.48 2.16
C PRO A 488 -1.73 23.14 1.45
N TYR A 489 -1.72 22.03 2.19
CA TYR A 489 -2.05 20.71 1.66
C TYR A 489 -1.31 20.39 0.35
N SER A 490 0.01 20.47 0.38
CA SER A 490 0.88 20.22 -0.76
C SER A 490 1.88 19.09 -0.52
N VAL A 491 2.38 18.51 -1.62
CA VAL A 491 3.46 17.52 -1.61
C VAL A 491 4.51 17.96 -2.64
N GLY A 492 5.74 18.15 -2.21
CA GLY A 492 6.84 18.61 -3.06
C GLY A 492 8.02 17.65 -3.07
N PHE A 493 8.57 17.36 -4.25
CA PHE A 493 9.81 16.61 -4.47
C PHE A 493 10.88 17.59 -4.96
N TRP A 494 11.91 17.82 -4.15
CA TRP A 494 12.94 18.82 -4.40
C TRP A 494 14.28 18.13 -4.67
N GLN A 495 14.81 18.34 -5.84
CA GLN A 495 16.07 17.74 -6.29
C GLN A 495 17.25 18.57 -5.76
N CYS A 496 18.19 17.92 -5.14
CA CYS A 496 19.38 18.51 -4.53
C CYS A 496 20.64 17.96 -5.18
N ASP A 497 21.62 18.84 -5.41
CA ASP A 497 22.97 18.44 -5.76
C ASP A 497 23.63 17.66 -4.62
N PRO A 498 24.73 16.96 -4.89
CA PRO A 498 25.56 16.40 -3.83
C PRO A 498 25.95 17.51 -2.83
N ILE A 499 25.58 17.32 -1.57
CA ILE A 499 25.97 18.27 -0.52
C ILE A 499 27.46 18.09 -0.26
N ALA A 500 28.25 19.15 -0.46
CA ALA A 500 29.66 19.14 -0.11
C ALA A 500 29.86 18.74 1.35
N LYS A 501 30.86 17.87 1.60
CA LYS A 501 31.19 17.40 2.96
C LYS A 501 31.70 18.50 3.85
#